data_f36e576a35f7b4010a126e0bd509f3f9
#
_entry.id   f36e576a35f7b4010a126e0bd509f3f9
#
_cell.length_a   1.000
_cell.length_b   1.000
_cell.length_c   1.000
_cell.angle_alpha   90.00
_cell.angle_beta   90.00
_cell.angle_gamma   90.00
#
_symmetry.space_group_name_H-M   'P 1'
#
loop_
_entity.id
_entity.type
_entity.pdbx_description
1 polymer ?
#
loop_
_entity_poly.entity_id
_entity_poly.type
_entity_poly.pdbx_seq_one_letter_code
_entity_poly.pdbx_strand_id
1 'polypeptide(L)'
;MFWLGWIVFAGVALTTIPAVAALKLKRLQRPRSSPREKDGNPQQVQLPKISVIVPARNEAAAIRNALTTLLKSEAIELELIAVDDRSTDATGSIMDDLAAKDQRLKVIHIHKVPEGWLGKNHAMHVGSQAANGELLLFTDGDILFEPGTLEVAMLHFRNRQLQHLCLLPKMVPGSVLENVVVTFFGLAFATGMQLFLIRTRWPLSYAGVGAFNLVDAEFYRSLGGHQPIALDVLDDVKLGKMIKCNGGQSDFQLADDWLSVRWQPSLWGVVTGLEKNGFASLNYSIRQTVFVTMIFVLTLVLPFTMPLVLPFTIASGFLATAILWHVVYGWLVIGLPHSWKMIPLFLAGPYIMAFAYWRSLYITQKQGGVKWRDSFYPLEQLRKAIY
;
A
#
# COMPACT_ATOMS: atom_id res chain seq x y z
N MET A 1 15.67 -33.13 10.04
CA MET A 1 16.03 -31.75 10.46
C MET A 1 17.06 -31.12 9.53
N PHE A 2 18.15 -31.79 9.15
CA PHE A 2 19.16 -31.26 8.20
C PHE A 2 18.54 -30.74 6.90
N TRP A 3 17.85 -31.59 6.16
CA TRP A 3 17.19 -31.23 4.90
C TRP A 3 16.11 -30.14 5.09
N LEU A 4 15.41 -30.14 6.21
CA LEU A 4 14.41 -29.10 6.51
C LEU A 4 15.05 -27.71 6.56
N GLY A 5 16.21 -27.55 7.21
CA GLY A 5 16.94 -26.29 7.26
C GLY A 5 17.32 -25.76 5.89
N TRP A 6 17.78 -26.64 4.99
CA TRP A 6 18.14 -26.24 3.63
C TRP A 6 16.93 -25.97 2.71
N ILE A 7 15.80 -26.68 2.92
CA ILE A 7 14.53 -26.38 2.23
C ILE A 7 14.05 -24.98 2.65
N VAL A 8 14.09 -24.67 3.96
CA VAL A 8 13.74 -23.35 4.47
C VAL A 8 14.65 -22.26 3.89
N PHE A 9 15.98 -22.51 3.84
CA PHE A 9 16.93 -21.59 3.21
C PHE A 9 16.58 -21.32 1.74
N ALA A 10 16.35 -22.36 0.95
CA ALA A 10 15.99 -22.21 -0.46
C ALA A 10 14.67 -21.42 -0.62
N GLY A 11 13.65 -21.75 0.17
CA GLY A 11 12.36 -21.03 0.14
C GLY A 11 12.50 -19.55 0.48
N VAL A 12 13.25 -19.22 1.52
CA VAL A 12 13.52 -17.83 1.90
C VAL A 12 14.34 -17.12 0.82
N ALA A 13 15.39 -17.75 0.29
CA ALA A 13 16.22 -17.15 -0.75
C ALA A 13 15.42 -16.84 -2.03
N LEU A 14 14.62 -17.80 -2.50
CA LEU A 14 13.83 -17.67 -3.74
C LEU A 14 12.73 -16.61 -3.64
N THR A 15 12.26 -16.30 -2.44
CA THR A 15 11.18 -15.31 -2.25
C THR A 15 11.70 -13.94 -1.85
N THR A 16 12.66 -13.86 -0.91
CA THR A 16 13.08 -12.58 -0.33
C THR A 16 14.11 -11.84 -1.18
N ILE A 17 15.05 -12.55 -1.83
CA ILE A 17 16.05 -11.89 -2.68
C ILE A 17 15.40 -11.15 -3.85
N PRO A 18 14.49 -11.76 -4.64
CA PRO A 18 13.78 -11.05 -5.70
C PRO A 18 12.88 -9.92 -5.16
N ALA A 19 12.27 -10.09 -3.98
CA ALA A 19 11.45 -9.06 -3.37
C ALA A 19 12.28 -7.82 -3.00
N VAL A 20 13.44 -7.99 -2.35
CA VAL A 20 14.34 -6.87 -2.03
C VAL A 20 14.90 -6.24 -3.29
N ALA A 21 15.29 -7.04 -4.28
CA ALA A 21 15.73 -6.51 -5.57
C ALA A 21 14.63 -5.65 -6.22
N ALA A 22 13.37 -6.10 -6.19
CA ALA A 22 12.25 -5.31 -6.69
C ALA A 22 12.09 -3.98 -5.92
N LEU A 23 12.17 -4.01 -4.59
CA LEU A 23 12.09 -2.80 -3.77
C LEU A 23 13.28 -1.85 -3.97
N LYS A 24 14.46 -2.32 -4.36
CA LYS A 24 15.62 -1.46 -4.61
C LYS A 24 15.68 -0.91 -6.03
N LEU A 25 15.19 -1.65 -7.01
CA LEU A 25 15.35 -1.33 -8.44
C LEU A 25 14.11 -0.66 -9.05
N LYS A 26 12.92 -0.88 -8.49
CA LYS A 26 11.68 -0.29 -8.99
C LYS A 26 11.43 1.08 -8.35
N ARG A 27 12.11 2.11 -8.87
CA ARG A 27 11.90 3.50 -8.45
C ARG A 27 11.29 4.30 -9.59
N LEU A 28 10.28 5.09 -9.28
CA LEU A 28 9.70 6.04 -10.22
C LEU A 28 10.75 7.09 -10.57
N GLN A 29 11.15 7.15 -11.83
CA GLN A 29 12.19 8.05 -12.32
C GLN A 29 11.62 9.01 -13.36
N ARG A 30 12.15 10.22 -13.40
CA ARG A 30 11.92 11.09 -14.56
C ARG A 30 12.46 10.40 -15.82
N PRO A 31 11.74 10.43 -16.93
CA PRO A 31 12.28 9.98 -18.21
C PRO A 31 13.62 10.69 -18.46
N ARG A 32 14.67 9.94 -18.83
CA ARG A 32 16.03 10.47 -19.07
C ARG A 32 16.09 11.46 -20.24
N SER A 33 15.12 11.44 -21.12
CA SER A 33 14.88 12.44 -22.14
C SER A 33 13.40 12.83 -22.07
N SER A 34 13.15 14.12 -21.87
CA SER A 34 11.87 14.68 -22.26
C SER A 34 11.65 14.31 -23.73
N PRO A 35 10.44 13.93 -24.18
CA PRO A 35 10.14 13.83 -25.62
C PRO A 35 10.51 15.12 -26.40
N ARG A 36 10.80 16.20 -25.68
CA ARG A 36 11.24 17.48 -26.21
C ARG A 36 12.61 17.48 -26.93
N GLU A 37 13.46 16.47 -26.72
CA GLU A 37 14.85 16.56 -27.19
C GLU A 37 15.21 15.69 -28.40
N LYS A 38 14.37 14.72 -28.84
CA LYS A 38 14.78 13.82 -29.92
C LYS A 38 14.59 14.34 -31.35
N ASP A 39 13.68 15.29 -31.59
CA ASP A 39 13.35 15.72 -32.97
C ASP A 39 13.27 17.23 -33.20
N GLY A 40 13.79 18.05 -32.27
CA GLY A 40 13.83 19.52 -32.47
C GLY A 40 12.45 20.21 -32.58
N ASN A 41 11.37 19.45 -32.51
CA ASN A 41 10.01 19.96 -32.51
C ASN A 41 9.38 19.68 -31.13
N PRO A 42 8.96 20.69 -30.36
CA PRO A 42 8.35 20.50 -29.07
C PRO A 42 6.92 19.97 -29.25
N GLN A 43 6.75 18.71 -29.67
CA GLN A 43 5.47 18.04 -29.49
C GLN A 43 5.31 17.86 -27.97
N GLN A 44 4.57 18.78 -27.37
CA GLN A 44 4.04 18.58 -26.02
C GLN A 44 3.31 17.25 -26.03
N VAL A 45 3.86 16.25 -25.33
CA VAL A 45 3.15 14.99 -25.09
C VAL A 45 1.90 15.35 -24.32
N GLN A 46 0.77 15.46 -25.02
CA GLN A 46 -0.50 15.74 -24.38
C GLN A 46 -0.84 14.54 -23.48
N LEU A 47 -0.79 14.78 -22.17
CA LEU A 47 -1.20 13.81 -21.18
C LEU A 47 -2.73 13.79 -21.11
N PRO A 48 -3.34 12.62 -20.85
CA PRO A 48 -4.79 12.52 -20.68
C PRO A 48 -5.25 13.31 -19.45
N LYS A 49 -6.51 13.68 -19.40
CA LYS A 49 -7.11 14.28 -18.21
C LYS A 49 -7.09 13.30 -17.04
N ILE A 50 -6.70 13.78 -15.87
CA ILE A 50 -6.69 12.99 -14.64
C ILE A 50 -7.69 13.54 -13.62
N SER A 51 -8.50 12.65 -13.03
CA SER A 51 -9.30 12.96 -11.85
C SER A 51 -8.67 12.30 -10.63
N VAL A 52 -8.31 13.12 -9.64
CA VAL A 52 -7.76 12.65 -8.36
C VAL A 52 -8.87 12.63 -7.32
N ILE A 53 -9.16 11.48 -6.74
CA ILE A 53 -10.20 11.25 -5.74
C ILE A 53 -9.56 11.12 -4.36
N VAL A 54 -9.93 12.00 -3.44
CA VAL A 54 -9.39 12.08 -2.07
C VAL A 54 -10.53 11.91 -1.06
N PRO A 55 -10.80 10.68 -0.59
CA PRO A 55 -11.72 10.47 0.51
C PRO A 55 -11.08 10.94 1.82
N ALA A 56 -11.82 11.68 2.64
CA ALA A 56 -11.35 12.10 3.94
C ALA A 56 -12.45 12.01 5.01
N ARG A 57 -12.04 11.65 6.23
CA ARG A 57 -12.90 11.66 7.40
C ARG A 57 -12.10 12.02 8.64
N ASN A 58 -12.40 13.18 9.24
CA ASN A 58 -11.67 13.68 10.40
C ASN A 58 -10.17 13.79 10.16
N GLU A 59 -9.79 14.46 9.05
CA GLU A 59 -8.41 14.68 8.60
C GLU A 59 -8.03 16.18 8.63
N ALA A 60 -8.66 16.99 9.51
CA ALA A 60 -8.42 18.43 9.56
C ALA A 60 -6.94 18.82 9.70
N ALA A 61 -6.14 17.98 10.35
CA ALA A 61 -4.70 18.23 10.55
C ALA A 61 -3.86 18.09 9.27
N ALA A 62 -4.28 17.25 8.31
CA ALA A 62 -3.48 16.87 7.14
C ALA A 62 -4.07 17.36 5.81
N ILE A 63 -5.39 17.37 5.67
CA ILE A 63 -6.11 17.52 4.40
C ILE A 63 -5.75 18.82 3.64
N ARG A 64 -5.52 19.94 4.35
CA ARG A 64 -5.12 21.20 3.72
C ARG A 64 -3.82 21.06 2.95
N ASN A 65 -2.81 20.45 3.59
CA ASN A 65 -1.49 20.26 2.98
C ASN A 65 -1.57 19.28 1.81
N ALA A 66 -2.26 18.16 1.98
CA ALA A 66 -2.43 17.15 0.93
C ALA A 66 -3.07 17.75 -0.33
N LEU A 67 -4.22 18.42 -0.22
CA LEU A 67 -4.90 19.05 -1.35
C LEU A 67 -4.06 20.18 -1.97
N THR A 68 -3.39 20.99 -1.15
CA THR A 68 -2.55 22.09 -1.66
C THR A 68 -1.36 21.57 -2.47
N THR A 69 -0.75 20.43 -2.07
CA THR A 69 0.35 19.83 -2.84
C THR A 69 -0.13 19.29 -4.18
N LEU A 70 -1.32 18.71 -4.27
CA LEU A 70 -1.94 18.25 -5.51
C LEU A 70 -2.25 19.42 -6.45
N LEU A 71 -2.80 20.52 -5.93
CA LEU A 71 -3.14 21.72 -6.70
C LEU A 71 -1.92 22.46 -7.28
N LYS A 72 -0.70 22.17 -6.81
CA LYS A 72 0.55 22.66 -7.45
C LYS A 72 0.88 21.97 -8.78
N SER A 73 0.11 20.97 -9.19
CA SER A 73 0.26 20.31 -10.50
C SER A 73 -0.40 21.14 -11.59
N GLU A 74 0.39 22.04 -12.21
CA GLU A 74 -0.09 23.01 -13.23
C GLU A 74 0.10 22.52 -14.66
N ALA A 75 1.02 21.56 -14.87
CA ALA A 75 1.41 21.10 -16.22
C ALA A 75 0.46 20.07 -16.84
N ILE A 76 -0.64 19.72 -16.14
CA ILE A 76 -1.58 18.67 -16.54
C ILE A 76 -3.03 19.14 -16.40
N GLU A 77 -3.94 18.52 -17.14
CA GLU A 77 -5.37 18.74 -16.97
C GLU A 77 -5.87 17.97 -15.74
N LEU A 78 -5.87 18.64 -14.59
CA LEU A 78 -6.23 18.10 -13.28
C LEU A 78 -7.68 18.44 -12.91
N GLU A 79 -8.44 17.43 -12.53
CA GLU A 79 -9.68 17.52 -11.76
C GLU A 79 -9.44 16.90 -10.38
N LEU A 80 -9.62 17.66 -9.31
CA LEU A 80 -9.45 17.18 -7.94
C LEU A 80 -10.82 17.06 -7.26
N ILE A 81 -11.15 15.88 -6.75
CA ILE A 81 -12.44 15.58 -6.12
C ILE A 81 -12.17 15.14 -4.68
N ALA A 82 -12.40 16.07 -3.74
CA ALA A 82 -12.31 15.77 -2.31
C ALA A 82 -13.69 15.32 -1.81
N VAL A 83 -13.73 14.17 -1.14
CA VAL A 83 -14.98 13.59 -0.65
C VAL A 83 -14.94 13.54 0.88
N ASP A 84 -15.74 14.38 1.52
CA ASP A 84 -15.91 14.41 2.97
C ASP A 84 -16.88 13.32 3.42
N ASP A 85 -16.35 12.25 4.01
CA ASP A 85 -17.13 11.13 4.53
C ASP A 85 -17.60 11.41 5.97
N ARG A 86 -18.61 12.26 6.13
CA ARG A 86 -19.26 12.51 7.43
C ARG A 86 -18.27 12.98 8.51
N SER A 87 -17.35 13.89 8.18
CA SER A 87 -16.43 14.45 9.17
C SER A 87 -17.20 15.28 10.21
N THR A 88 -16.70 15.23 11.44
CA THR A 88 -17.24 15.97 12.60
C THR A 88 -16.28 17.07 13.08
N ASP A 89 -15.10 17.14 12.47
CA ASP A 89 -14.09 18.18 12.69
C ASP A 89 -14.11 19.23 11.56
N ALA A 90 -13.08 20.05 11.47
CA ALA A 90 -12.97 21.08 10.44
C ALA A 90 -12.62 20.57 9.03
N THR A 91 -12.60 19.25 8.76
CA THR A 91 -12.17 18.69 7.47
C THR A 91 -13.01 19.25 6.31
N GLY A 92 -14.34 19.19 6.40
CA GLY A 92 -15.24 19.67 5.35
C GLY A 92 -15.06 21.16 5.07
N SER A 93 -15.04 22.00 6.11
CA SER A 93 -14.85 23.46 5.95
C SER A 93 -13.48 23.81 5.35
N ILE A 94 -12.43 23.07 5.67
CA ILE A 94 -11.10 23.24 5.05
C ILE A 94 -11.14 22.94 3.54
N MET A 95 -11.85 21.88 3.14
CA MET A 95 -12.04 21.54 1.73
C MET A 95 -12.80 22.63 0.99
N ASP A 96 -13.90 23.12 1.55
CA ASP A 96 -14.73 24.18 0.97
C ASP A 96 -13.94 25.49 0.81
N ASP A 97 -13.15 25.87 1.81
CA ASP A 97 -12.27 27.02 1.77
C ASP A 97 -11.23 26.94 0.61
N LEU A 98 -10.74 25.73 0.31
CA LEU A 98 -9.81 25.51 -0.79
C LEU A 98 -10.52 25.52 -2.15
N ALA A 99 -11.71 24.92 -2.23
CA ALA A 99 -12.53 24.88 -3.45
C ALA A 99 -12.99 26.28 -3.87
N ALA A 100 -13.28 27.16 -2.91
CA ALA A 100 -13.58 28.55 -3.21
C ALA A 100 -12.42 29.33 -3.87
N LYS A 101 -11.18 28.84 -3.77
CA LYS A 101 -9.96 29.47 -4.29
C LYS A 101 -9.44 28.83 -5.57
N ASP A 102 -9.80 27.57 -5.84
CA ASP A 102 -9.31 26.82 -7.03
C ASP A 102 -10.45 25.99 -7.63
N GLN A 103 -10.88 26.38 -8.83
CA GLN A 103 -11.99 25.74 -9.54
C GLN A 103 -11.72 24.30 -9.97
N ARG A 104 -10.46 23.84 -9.95
CA ARG A 104 -10.10 22.45 -10.21
C ARG A 104 -10.52 21.51 -9.09
N LEU A 105 -10.73 22.04 -7.87
CA LEU A 105 -11.17 21.29 -6.71
C LEU A 105 -12.70 21.31 -6.59
N LYS A 106 -13.29 20.13 -6.59
CA LYS A 106 -14.70 19.90 -6.27
C LYS A 106 -14.80 19.20 -4.92
N VAL A 107 -15.75 19.63 -4.08
CA VAL A 107 -16.02 18.99 -2.79
C VAL A 107 -17.36 18.28 -2.84
N ILE A 108 -17.41 17.07 -2.30
CA ILE A 108 -18.62 16.28 -2.16
C ILE A 108 -18.76 15.90 -0.67
N HIS A 109 -19.88 16.29 -0.07
CA HIS A 109 -20.20 15.93 1.32
C HIS A 109 -21.14 14.73 1.37
N ILE A 110 -20.69 13.63 1.97
CA ILE A 110 -21.52 12.46 2.24
C ILE A 110 -22.16 12.62 3.63
N HIS A 111 -23.46 12.51 3.70
CA HIS A 111 -24.19 12.55 4.97
C HIS A 111 -24.53 11.16 5.51
N LYS A 112 -24.67 10.17 4.64
CA LYS A 112 -25.03 8.80 5.02
C LYS A 112 -24.32 7.79 4.11
N VAL A 113 -23.80 6.73 4.70
CA VAL A 113 -23.26 5.57 3.93
C VAL A 113 -24.40 4.55 3.78
N PRO A 114 -24.65 4.07 2.56
CA PRO A 114 -25.63 3.01 2.33
C PRO A 114 -25.22 1.71 3.04
N GLU A 115 -26.21 0.87 3.32
CA GLU A 115 -25.94 -0.49 3.77
C GLU A 115 -25.12 -1.27 2.72
N GLY A 116 -24.21 -2.12 3.18
CA GLY A 116 -23.32 -2.87 2.28
C GLY A 116 -22.06 -2.13 1.84
N TRP A 117 -21.76 -0.95 2.41
CA TRP A 117 -20.56 -0.18 2.09
C TRP A 117 -19.72 0.15 3.33
N LEU A 118 -18.41 0.09 3.18
CA LEU A 118 -17.49 0.81 4.04
C LEU A 118 -17.46 2.29 3.66
N GLY A 119 -17.34 3.19 4.65
CA GLY A 119 -17.37 4.64 4.40
C GLY A 119 -16.34 5.10 3.37
N LYS A 120 -15.07 4.68 3.50
CA LYS A 120 -14.01 5.03 2.56
C LYS A 120 -14.31 4.53 1.15
N ASN A 121 -14.75 3.27 1.01
CA ASN A 121 -15.05 2.68 -0.30
C ASN A 121 -16.23 3.37 -0.96
N HIS A 122 -17.25 3.74 -0.18
CA HIS A 122 -18.37 4.53 -0.67
C HIS A 122 -17.93 5.94 -1.12
N ALA A 123 -17.06 6.60 -0.35
CA ALA A 123 -16.53 7.90 -0.73
C ALA A 123 -15.72 7.84 -2.03
N MET A 124 -14.86 6.81 -2.22
CA MET A 124 -14.14 6.58 -3.46
C MET A 124 -15.09 6.27 -4.63
N HIS A 125 -16.16 5.49 -4.38
CA HIS A 125 -17.20 5.22 -5.39
C HIS A 125 -17.90 6.51 -5.83
N VAL A 126 -18.39 7.30 -4.88
CA VAL A 126 -19.08 8.58 -5.18
C VAL A 126 -18.14 9.54 -5.92
N GLY A 127 -16.89 9.67 -5.48
CA GLY A 127 -15.89 10.49 -6.17
C GLY A 127 -15.61 10.01 -7.60
N SER A 128 -15.52 8.69 -7.82
CA SER A 128 -15.28 8.12 -9.14
C SER A 128 -16.47 8.28 -10.10
N GLN A 129 -17.69 8.34 -9.59
CA GLN A 129 -18.89 8.64 -10.40
C GLN A 129 -18.94 10.10 -10.86
N ALA A 130 -18.39 11.02 -10.06
CA ALA A 130 -18.30 12.45 -10.39
C ALA A 130 -17.10 12.80 -11.28
N ALA A 131 -16.18 11.85 -11.50
CA ALA A 131 -14.92 12.04 -12.22
C ALA A 131 -15.09 11.96 -13.73
N ASN A 132 -14.47 12.92 -14.45
CA ASN A 132 -14.48 13.04 -15.90
C ASN A 132 -13.11 12.74 -16.55
N GLY A 133 -12.11 12.37 -15.76
CA GLY A 133 -10.77 12.03 -16.27
C GLY A 133 -10.74 10.69 -17.00
N GLU A 134 -9.80 10.56 -17.92
CA GLU A 134 -9.43 9.30 -18.57
C GLU A 134 -8.62 8.41 -17.63
N LEU A 135 -7.93 9.03 -16.68
CA LEU A 135 -7.24 8.37 -15.58
C LEU A 135 -7.88 8.76 -14.25
N LEU A 136 -8.02 7.80 -13.35
CA LEU A 136 -8.49 8.02 -11.97
C LEU A 136 -7.36 7.70 -11.01
N LEU A 137 -7.03 8.64 -10.14
CA LEU A 137 -6.11 8.41 -9.04
C LEU A 137 -6.89 8.39 -7.72
N PHE A 138 -6.79 7.30 -6.98
CA PHE A 138 -7.27 7.20 -5.60
C PHE A 138 -6.09 7.41 -4.66
N THR A 139 -6.21 8.36 -3.72
CA THR A 139 -5.16 8.71 -2.75
C THR A 139 -5.75 9.11 -1.41
N ASP A 140 -5.07 8.76 -0.32
CA ASP A 140 -5.49 9.14 1.04
C ASP A 140 -5.29 10.65 1.29
N GLY A 141 -6.04 11.22 2.25
CA GLY A 141 -6.07 12.65 2.53
C GLY A 141 -4.89 13.20 3.35
N ASP A 142 -3.84 12.42 3.57
CA ASP A 142 -2.63 12.78 4.33
C ASP A 142 -1.34 12.64 3.50
N ILE A 143 -1.45 12.34 2.22
CA ILE A 143 -0.31 12.14 1.33
C ILE A 143 0.18 13.49 0.80
N LEU A 144 1.49 13.71 0.86
CA LEU A 144 2.13 14.89 0.29
C LEU A 144 2.77 14.55 -1.05
N PHE A 145 2.47 15.38 -2.05
CA PHE A 145 2.94 15.23 -3.43
C PHE A 145 4.02 16.27 -3.74
N GLU A 146 5.16 15.84 -4.25
CA GLU A 146 6.16 16.75 -4.81
C GLU A 146 5.72 17.25 -6.20
N PRO A 147 6.13 18.46 -6.63
CA PRO A 147 5.81 18.98 -7.94
C PRO A 147 6.26 18.05 -9.07
N GLY A 148 5.37 17.80 -10.05
CA GLY A 148 5.63 16.91 -11.19
C GLY A 148 5.37 15.42 -10.92
N THR A 149 4.94 15.05 -9.73
CA THR A 149 4.62 13.63 -9.38
C THR A 149 3.59 13.05 -10.34
N LEU A 150 2.47 13.74 -10.54
CA LEU A 150 1.39 13.25 -11.40
C LEU A 150 1.85 13.10 -12.84
N GLU A 151 2.58 14.11 -13.37
CA GLU A 151 3.14 14.09 -14.72
C GLU A 151 4.04 12.85 -14.94
N VAL A 152 4.98 12.61 -14.03
CA VAL A 152 5.92 11.48 -14.13
C VAL A 152 5.20 10.14 -14.01
N ALA A 153 4.23 10.04 -13.12
CA ALA A 153 3.42 8.84 -12.96
C ALA A 153 2.57 8.54 -14.22
N MET A 154 1.93 9.55 -14.79
CA MET A 154 1.12 9.43 -16.03
C MET A 154 1.98 9.06 -17.24
N LEU A 155 3.18 9.65 -17.37
CA LEU A 155 4.15 9.27 -18.40
C LEU A 155 4.58 7.81 -18.24
N HIS A 156 4.88 7.38 -17.00
CA HIS A 156 5.23 5.99 -16.73
C HIS A 156 4.07 5.05 -17.07
N PHE A 157 2.84 5.38 -16.65
CA PHE A 157 1.63 4.64 -16.92
C PHE A 157 1.40 4.44 -18.42
N ARG A 158 1.46 5.51 -19.20
CA ARG A 158 1.30 5.50 -20.65
C ARG A 158 2.40 4.72 -21.37
N ASN A 159 3.68 5.00 -21.03
CA ASN A 159 4.83 4.35 -21.66
C ASN A 159 4.87 2.83 -21.44
N ARG A 160 4.22 2.35 -20.38
CA ARG A 160 4.11 0.94 -20.03
C ARG A 160 2.77 0.32 -20.40
N GLN A 161 1.85 1.10 -20.99
CA GLN A 161 0.51 0.64 -21.36
C GLN A 161 -0.23 -0.04 -20.21
N LEU A 162 -0.19 0.60 -19.03
CA LEU A 162 -0.76 0.05 -17.81
C LEU A 162 -2.27 0.30 -17.72
N GLN A 163 -2.98 -0.55 -16.99
CA GLN A 163 -4.32 -0.30 -16.46
C GLN A 163 -4.28 0.05 -14.98
N HIS A 164 -3.14 -0.23 -14.31
CA HIS A 164 -2.97 0.10 -12.90
C HIS A 164 -1.51 0.40 -12.56
N LEU A 165 -1.27 1.51 -11.86
CA LEU A 165 0.01 1.86 -11.27
C LEU A 165 -0.16 2.14 -9.78
N CYS A 166 0.57 1.41 -8.97
CA CYS A 166 0.64 1.61 -7.53
C CYS A 166 2.00 2.20 -7.16
N LEU A 167 2.01 3.28 -6.39
CA LEU A 167 3.23 3.90 -5.88
C LEU A 167 3.31 3.79 -4.36
N LEU A 168 4.46 3.35 -3.86
CA LEU A 168 4.76 3.36 -2.44
C LEU A 168 5.47 4.67 -2.08
N PRO A 169 4.89 5.49 -1.18
CA PRO A 169 5.50 6.75 -0.76
C PRO A 169 6.70 6.53 0.17
N LYS A 170 7.52 7.56 0.30
CA LYS A 170 8.50 7.64 1.38
C LYS A 170 7.78 7.68 2.73
N MET A 171 8.04 6.68 3.55
CA MET A 171 7.59 6.69 4.94
C MET A 171 8.45 7.66 5.74
N VAL A 172 7.85 8.75 6.26
CA VAL A 172 8.58 9.71 7.10
C VAL A 172 9.05 9.01 8.37
N PRO A 173 10.35 9.08 8.68
CA PRO A 173 10.93 8.31 9.79
C PRO A 173 10.32 8.67 11.15
N GLY A 174 10.07 7.64 11.97
CA GLY A 174 9.75 7.75 13.37
C GLY A 174 10.95 7.35 14.26
N SER A 175 10.69 6.56 15.28
CA SER A 175 11.76 5.93 16.07
C SER A 175 12.46 4.83 15.25
N VAL A 176 13.68 4.46 15.68
CA VAL A 176 14.42 3.36 15.02
C VAL A 176 13.61 2.06 15.02
N LEU A 177 12.95 1.73 16.12
CA LEU A 177 12.14 0.51 16.23
C LEU A 177 10.89 0.56 15.34
N GLU A 178 10.25 1.73 15.24
CA GLU A 178 9.15 1.93 14.28
C GLU A 178 9.62 1.69 12.85
N ASN A 179 10.78 2.25 12.48
CA ASN A 179 11.36 2.06 11.15
C ASN A 179 11.69 0.58 10.88
N VAL A 180 12.15 -0.16 11.88
CA VAL A 180 12.38 -1.61 11.75
C VAL A 180 11.07 -2.32 11.41
N VAL A 181 9.98 -2.02 12.13
CA VAL A 181 8.67 -2.66 11.91
C VAL A 181 8.10 -2.28 10.55
N VAL A 182 8.12 -1.00 10.19
CA VAL A 182 7.60 -0.49 8.91
C VAL A 182 8.39 -1.05 7.72
N THR A 183 9.72 -1.10 7.82
CA THR A 183 10.57 -1.69 6.77
C THR A 183 10.33 -3.19 6.63
N PHE A 184 10.18 -3.90 7.74
CA PHE A 184 9.83 -5.32 7.69
C PHE A 184 8.43 -5.54 7.11
N PHE A 185 7.45 -4.69 7.44
CA PHE A 185 6.12 -4.72 6.80
C PHE A 185 6.23 -4.58 5.29
N GLY A 186 7.01 -3.62 4.79
CA GLY A 186 7.25 -3.45 3.35
C GLY A 186 7.89 -4.69 2.71
N LEU A 187 8.85 -5.34 3.39
CA LEU A 187 9.46 -6.59 2.93
C LEU A 187 8.46 -7.75 2.91
N ALA A 188 7.67 -7.90 3.97
CA ALA A 188 6.63 -8.93 4.06
C ALA A 188 5.55 -8.72 2.97
N PHE A 189 5.14 -7.48 2.73
CA PHE A 189 4.24 -7.11 1.65
C PHE A 189 4.82 -7.46 0.27
N ALA A 190 6.05 -7.04 0.00
CA ALA A 190 6.71 -7.31 -1.29
C ALA A 190 6.90 -8.81 -1.55
N THR A 191 7.23 -9.58 -0.50
CA THR A 191 7.40 -11.03 -0.57
C THR A 191 6.07 -11.75 -0.73
N GLY A 192 5.08 -11.40 0.10
CA GLY A 192 3.76 -12.03 0.10
C GLY A 192 2.97 -11.76 -1.18
N MET A 193 3.05 -10.54 -1.70
CA MET A 193 2.42 -10.14 -2.97
C MET A 193 3.30 -10.44 -4.19
N GLN A 194 4.49 -11.01 -4.01
CA GLN A 194 5.44 -11.35 -5.08
C GLN A 194 5.65 -10.19 -6.06
N LEU A 195 5.90 -8.98 -5.56
CA LEU A 195 5.95 -7.74 -6.36
C LEU A 195 6.96 -7.77 -7.51
N PHE A 196 7.93 -8.68 -7.47
CA PHE A 196 8.86 -8.92 -8.57
C PHE A 196 8.19 -9.54 -9.82
N LEU A 197 7.01 -10.16 -9.67
CA LEU A 197 6.20 -10.72 -10.74
C LEU A 197 5.03 -9.81 -11.18
N ILE A 198 4.88 -8.61 -10.62
CA ILE A 198 3.69 -7.77 -10.82
C ILE A 198 3.39 -7.44 -12.29
N ARG A 199 4.43 -7.37 -13.13
CA ARG A 199 4.29 -7.13 -14.59
C ARG A 199 3.98 -8.37 -15.40
N THR A 200 4.07 -9.56 -14.80
CA THR A 200 3.74 -10.81 -15.47
C THR A 200 2.22 -11.03 -15.45
N ARG A 201 1.73 -12.04 -16.14
CA ARG A 201 0.32 -12.47 -16.07
C ARG A 201 -0.01 -13.30 -14.82
N TRP A 202 0.92 -13.42 -13.87
CA TRP A 202 0.73 -14.21 -12.66
C TRP A 202 -0.34 -13.57 -11.75
N PRO A 203 -1.51 -14.22 -11.55
CA PRO A 203 -2.67 -13.58 -10.92
C PRO A 203 -2.50 -13.33 -9.41
N LEU A 204 -1.56 -14.04 -8.78
CA LEU A 204 -1.26 -13.89 -7.35
C LEU A 204 -0.30 -12.72 -7.05
N SER A 205 0.26 -12.06 -8.10
CA SER A 205 1.10 -10.89 -7.93
C SER A 205 0.30 -9.63 -8.25
N TYR A 206 -0.14 -8.96 -7.22
CA TYR A 206 -0.88 -7.70 -7.28
C TYR A 206 -0.45 -6.77 -6.15
N ALA A 207 -0.75 -5.50 -6.27
CA ALA A 207 -0.47 -4.50 -5.24
C ALA A 207 -1.57 -3.45 -5.21
N GLY A 208 -1.67 -2.77 -4.09
CA GLY A 208 -2.43 -1.56 -3.90
C GLY A 208 -1.94 -0.89 -2.63
N VAL A 209 -1.81 0.42 -2.67
CA VAL A 209 -1.41 1.25 -1.52
C VAL A 209 -2.29 2.48 -1.50
N GLY A 210 -2.96 2.75 -0.39
CA GLY A 210 -3.89 3.87 -0.25
C GLY A 210 -3.30 5.23 -0.63
N ALA A 211 -1.97 5.35 -0.56
CA ALA A 211 -1.28 6.56 -0.95
C ALA A 211 -1.36 6.89 -2.46
N PHE A 212 -1.42 5.87 -3.33
CA PHE A 212 -1.43 6.12 -4.77
C PHE A 212 -1.87 4.86 -5.55
N ASN A 213 -3.08 4.87 -6.07
CA ASN A 213 -3.61 3.87 -7.00
C ASN A 213 -4.14 4.59 -8.24
N LEU A 214 -3.34 4.65 -9.31
CA LEU A 214 -3.70 5.23 -10.60
C LEU A 214 -4.25 4.12 -11.50
N VAL A 215 -5.45 4.34 -12.05
CA VAL A 215 -6.14 3.36 -12.88
C VAL A 215 -6.63 3.99 -14.18
N ASP A 216 -6.73 3.18 -15.24
CA ASP A 216 -7.48 3.52 -16.44
C ASP A 216 -8.97 3.60 -16.10
N ALA A 217 -9.62 4.73 -16.43
CA ALA A 217 -10.99 4.99 -16.01
C ALA A 217 -12.01 4.07 -16.69
N GLU A 218 -11.82 3.75 -17.96
CA GLU A 218 -12.71 2.87 -18.73
C GLU A 218 -12.60 1.45 -18.19
N PHE A 219 -11.37 0.95 -18.03
CA PHE A 219 -11.12 -0.38 -17.49
C PHE A 219 -11.69 -0.52 -16.07
N TYR A 220 -11.45 0.47 -15.18
CA TYR A 220 -12.01 0.49 -13.83
C TYR A 220 -13.55 0.45 -13.84
N ARG A 221 -14.21 1.27 -14.67
CA ARG A 221 -15.67 1.29 -14.79
C ARG A 221 -16.24 -0.02 -15.35
N SER A 222 -15.54 -0.64 -16.31
CA SER A 222 -15.94 -1.95 -16.87
C SER A 222 -15.96 -3.07 -15.84
N LEU A 223 -15.17 -2.94 -14.76
CA LEU A 223 -15.12 -3.90 -13.64
C LEU A 223 -16.18 -3.60 -12.56
N GLY A 224 -17.01 -2.58 -12.72
CA GLY A 224 -18.02 -2.15 -11.73
C GLY A 224 -17.48 -1.18 -10.68
N GLY A 225 -16.30 -0.61 -10.89
CA GLY A 225 -15.71 0.37 -9.98
C GLY A 225 -15.40 -0.21 -8.58
N HIS A 226 -15.74 0.54 -7.53
CA HIS A 226 -15.57 0.08 -6.14
C HIS A 226 -16.70 -0.83 -5.63
N GLN A 227 -17.76 -1.04 -6.40
CA GLN A 227 -18.90 -1.84 -5.94
C GLN A 227 -18.53 -3.30 -5.61
N PRO A 228 -17.70 -4.03 -6.40
CA PRO A 228 -17.30 -5.39 -6.06
C PRO A 228 -16.48 -5.52 -4.77
N ILE A 229 -15.85 -4.42 -4.31
CA ILE A 229 -15.01 -4.35 -3.11
C ILE A 229 -15.61 -3.44 -2.04
N ALA A 230 -16.91 -3.18 -2.09
CA ALA A 230 -17.62 -2.22 -1.23
C ALA A 230 -17.40 -2.44 0.28
N LEU A 231 -17.29 -3.68 0.73
CA LEU A 231 -17.08 -4.07 2.13
C LEU A 231 -15.65 -4.57 2.41
N ASP A 232 -14.71 -4.44 1.47
CA ASP A 232 -13.32 -4.82 1.71
C ASP A 232 -12.57 -3.75 2.52
N VAL A 233 -11.98 -4.15 3.64
CA VAL A 233 -11.18 -3.26 4.51
C VAL A 233 -9.83 -2.90 3.86
N LEU A 234 -9.35 -3.75 2.96
CA LEU A 234 -8.12 -3.57 2.18
C LEU A 234 -8.47 -3.10 0.76
N ASP A 235 -9.23 -2.02 0.67
CA ASP A 235 -9.74 -1.43 -0.56
C ASP A 235 -8.68 -1.27 -1.65
N ASP A 236 -7.53 -0.75 -1.27
CA ASP A 236 -6.39 -0.49 -2.13
C ASP A 236 -5.79 -1.78 -2.74
N VAL A 237 -5.50 -2.76 -1.90
CA VAL A 237 -4.94 -4.06 -2.33
C VAL A 237 -5.97 -4.83 -3.17
N LYS A 238 -7.24 -4.77 -2.79
CA LYS A 238 -8.33 -5.45 -3.51
C LYS A 238 -8.63 -4.80 -4.87
N LEU A 239 -8.50 -3.48 -4.98
CA LEU A 239 -8.54 -2.80 -6.27
C LEU A 239 -7.44 -3.32 -7.20
N GLY A 240 -6.20 -3.39 -6.72
CA GLY A 240 -5.10 -3.96 -7.49
C GLY A 240 -5.32 -5.43 -7.87
N LYS A 241 -5.86 -6.25 -6.95
CA LYS A 241 -6.25 -7.63 -7.23
C LYS A 241 -7.33 -7.71 -8.30
N MET A 242 -8.39 -6.92 -8.19
CA MET A 242 -9.50 -6.89 -9.12
C MET A 242 -9.01 -6.59 -10.55
N ILE A 243 -8.18 -5.56 -10.71
CA ILE A 243 -7.62 -5.21 -12.02
C ILE A 243 -6.75 -6.34 -12.57
N LYS A 244 -5.87 -6.90 -11.72
CA LYS A 244 -4.95 -7.97 -12.10
C LYS A 244 -5.66 -9.25 -12.53
N CYS A 245 -6.65 -9.70 -11.76
CA CYS A 245 -7.39 -10.93 -12.05
C CYS A 245 -8.26 -10.82 -13.30
N ASN A 246 -8.63 -9.60 -13.72
CA ASN A 246 -9.36 -9.34 -14.96
C ASN A 246 -8.44 -8.99 -16.15
N GLY A 247 -7.15 -9.32 -16.06
CA GLY A 247 -6.19 -9.20 -17.16
C GLY A 247 -5.52 -7.84 -17.33
N GLY A 248 -5.79 -6.87 -16.45
CA GLY A 248 -5.14 -5.56 -16.47
C GLY A 248 -3.64 -5.63 -16.21
N GLN A 249 -2.88 -4.84 -16.94
CA GLN A 249 -1.44 -4.68 -16.74
C GLN A 249 -1.19 -3.78 -15.53
N SER A 250 -0.50 -4.31 -14.53
CA SER A 250 -0.21 -3.59 -13.29
C SER A 250 1.30 -3.37 -13.12
N ASP A 251 1.68 -2.24 -12.51
CA ASP A 251 3.04 -2.01 -12.06
C ASP A 251 3.06 -1.44 -10.64
N PHE A 252 4.19 -1.62 -9.97
CA PHE A 252 4.49 -1.10 -8.65
C PHE A 252 5.84 -0.41 -8.66
N GLN A 253 5.91 0.83 -8.13
CA GLN A 253 7.15 1.59 -8.05
C GLN A 253 7.30 2.23 -6.67
N LEU A 254 8.54 2.38 -6.20
CA LEU A 254 8.85 3.26 -5.06
C LEU A 254 8.86 4.71 -5.54
N ALA A 255 8.28 5.58 -4.77
CA ALA A 255 8.14 7.00 -5.08
C ALA A 255 8.72 7.88 -3.96
N ASP A 256 9.87 7.48 -3.40
CA ASP A 256 10.51 8.16 -2.26
C ASP A 256 10.82 9.64 -2.51
N ASP A 257 11.10 10.01 -3.77
CA ASP A 257 11.42 11.38 -4.17
C ASP A 257 10.17 12.17 -4.61
N TRP A 258 9.00 11.53 -4.61
CA TRP A 258 7.78 12.07 -5.18
C TRP A 258 6.61 12.15 -4.22
N LEU A 259 6.51 11.20 -3.31
CA LEU A 259 5.42 11.07 -2.35
C LEU A 259 5.99 10.88 -0.95
N SER A 260 5.35 11.50 0.03
CA SER A 260 5.70 11.26 1.43
C SER A 260 4.47 11.19 2.32
N VAL A 261 4.58 10.38 3.37
CA VAL A 261 3.54 10.22 4.39
C VAL A 261 4.14 9.87 5.76
N ARG A 262 3.54 10.38 6.81
CA ARG A 262 3.73 9.90 8.17
C ARG A 262 2.66 8.85 8.46
N TRP A 263 2.94 7.57 8.12
CA TRP A 263 1.94 6.50 8.15
C TRP A 263 1.25 6.35 9.50
N GLN A 264 2.03 6.37 10.59
CA GLN A 264 1.49 6.32 11.95
C GLN A 264 2.31 7.23 12.89
N PRO A 265 1.69 7.83 13.91
CA PRO A 265 2.38 8.76 14.80
C PRO A 265 3.37 8.08 15.76
N SER A 266 3.24 6.75 15.98
CA SER A 266 4.05 5.98 16.92
C SER A 266 4.09 4.50 16.57
N LEU A 267 5.02 3.76 17.20
CA LEU A 267 5.08 2.30 17.08
C LEU A 267 3.77 1.62 17.50
N TRP A 268 3.13 2.08 18.57
CA TRP A 268 1.84 1.55 18.99
C TRP A 268 0.75 1.89 17.97
N GLY A 269 0.82 3.06 17.34
CA GLY A 269 -0.03 3.42 16.21
C GLY A 269 0.10 2.44 15.05
N VAL A 270 1.32 1.96 14.73
CA VAL A 270 1.53 0.91 13.71
C VAL A 270 0.80 -0.38 14.11
N VAL A 271 0.93 -0.84 15.35
CA VAL A 271 0.25 -2.04 15.83
C VAL A 271 -1.28 -1.90 15.76
N THR A 272 -1.81 -0.79 16.26
CA THR A 272 -3.26 -0.53 16.25
C THR A 272 -3.81 -0.27 14.84
N GLY A 273 -3.03 0.38 13.97
CA GLY A 273 -3.38 0.53 12.56
C GLY A 273 -3.49 -0.80 11.82
N LEU A 274 -2.69 -1.80 12.22
CA LEU A 274 -2.77 -3.15 11.68
C LEU A 274 -3.92 -3.98 12.27
N GLU A 275 -4.58 -3.56 13.35
CA GLU A 275 -5.69 -4.31 13.94
C GLU A 275 -6.84 -4.54 12.97
N LYS A 276 -7.20 -3.54 12.18
CA LYS A 276 -8.25 -3.67 11.16
C LYS A 276 -7.79 -4.51 9.95
N ASN A 277 -6.52 -4.41 9.59
CA ASN A 277 -5.98 -4.97 8.34
C ASN A 277 -5.46 -6.40 8.49
N GLY A 278 -4.90 -6.76 9.66
CA GLY A 278 -4.17 -8.02 9.85
C GLY A 278 -5.04 -9.25 9.59
N PHE A 279 -6.20 -9.35 10.25
CA PHE A 279 -7.10 -10.49 10.05
C PHE A 279 -7.87 -10.41 8.73
N ALA A 280 -8.14 -9.19 8.22
CA ALA A 280 -8.74 -8.96 6.91
C ALA A 280 -7.81 -9.46 5.77
N SER A 281 -6.50 -9.25 5.88
CA SER A 281 -5.52 -9.73 4.87
C SER A 281 -5.47 -11.26 4.75
N LEU A 282 -5.95 -11.97 5.77
CA LEU A 282 -6.10 -13.42 5.82
C LEU A 282 -7.56 -13.86 5.60
N ASN A 283 -8.36 -13.02 4.94
CA ASN A 283 -9.77 -13.27 4.61
C ASN A 283 -10.60 -13.69 5.85
N TYR A 284 -10.27 -13.13 7.02
CA TYR A 284 -10.91 -13.49 8.30
C TYR A 284 -10.90 -14.99 8.60
N SER A 285 -9.88 -15.72 8.12
CA SER A 285 -9.75 -17.17 8.24
C SER A 285 -8.74 -17.55 9.31
N ILE A 286 -9.19 -18.24 10.37
CA ILE A 286 -8.31 -18.78 11.41
C ILE A 286 -7.33 -19.80 10.80
N ARG A 287 -7.77 -20.63 9.84
CA ARG A 287 -6.90 -21.60 9.17
C ARG A 287 -5.74 -20.92 8.45
N GLN A 288 -6.01 -19.82 7.72
CA GLN A 288 -4.96 -19.05 7.06
C GLN A 288 -4.03 -18.38 8.08
N THR A 289 -4.56 -17.86 9.19
CA THR A 289 -3.73 -17.29 10.27
C THR A 289 -2.79 -18.34 10.86
N VAL A 290 -3.27 -19.53 11.16
CA VAL A 290 -2.44 -20.63 11.66
C VAL A 290 -1.38 -21.01 10.61
N PHE A 291 -1.76 -21.15 9.35
CA PHE A 291 -0.83 -21.48 8.25
C PHE A 291 0.28 -20.45 8.09
N VAL A 292 -0.06 -19.15 8.08
CA VAL A 292 0.93 -18.06 8.01
C VAL A 292 1.82 -18.05 9.26
N THR A 293 1.26 -18.33 10.44
CA THR A 293 2.06 -18.48 11.67
C THR A 293 3.04 -19.66 11.59
N MET A 294 2.64 -20.79 11.00
CA MET A 294 3.56 -21.90 10.77
C MET A 294 4.72 -21.52 9.84
N ILE A 295 4.43 -20.80 8.74
CA ILE A 295 5.47 -20.26 7.85
C ILE A 295 6.40 -19.31 8.64
N PHE A 296 5.85 -18.41 9.44
CA PHE A 296 6.62 -17.52 10.29
C PHE A 296 7.55 -18.29 11.24
N VAL A 297 7.05 -19.33 11.91
CA VAL A 297 7.87 -20.18 12.79
C VAL A 297 9.00 -20.84 11.99
N LEU A 298 8.68 -21.45 10.85
CA LEU A 298 9.67 -22.14 10.01
C LEU A 298 10.76 -21.21 9.49
N THR A 299 10.39 -19.99 9.06
CA THR A 299 11.30 -19.08 8.35
C THR A 299 11.99 -18.05 9.24
N LEU A 300 11.42 -17.72 10.41
CA LEU A 300 11.88 -16.63 11.28
C LEU A 300 12.11 -17.05 12.74
N VAL A 301 11.57 -18.17 13.22
CA VAL A 301 11.86 -18.64 14.58
C VAL A 301 12.92 -19.74 14.55
N LEU A 302 12.68 -20.82 13.79
CA LEU A 302 13.62 -21.95 13.76
C LEU A 302 15.02 -21.60 13.27
N PRO A 303 15.24 -20.72 12.26
CA PRO A 303 16.57 -20.29 11.87
C PRO A 303 17.41 -19.68 12.98
N PHE A 304 16.78 -18.99 13.92
CA PHE A 304 17.45 -18.31 15.04
C PHE A 304 17.54 -19.12 16.31
N THR A 305 16.73 -20.17 16.44
CA THR A 305 16.70 -21.01 17.65
C THR A 305 17.41 -22.35 17.46
N MET A 306 17.27 -23.01 16.33
CA MET A 306 17.84 -24.34 16.08
C MET A 306 19.38 -24.36 16.12
N PRO A 307 20.11 -23.36 15.61
CA PRO A 307 21.56 -23.31 15.77
C PRO A 307 22.08 -23.25 17.21
N LEU A 308 21.23 -22.84 18.17
CA LEU A 308 21.59 -22.76 19.58
C LEU A 308 21.47 -24.10 20.32
N VAL A 309 20.70 -25.04 19.79
CA VAL A 309 20.35 -26.29 20.47
C VAL A 309 20.75 -27.56 19.72
N LEU A 310 21.03 -27.47 18.42
CA LEU A 310 21.38 -28.60 17.58
C LEU A 310 22.86 -28.56 17.16
N PRO A 311 23.51 -29.74 16.94
CA PRO A 311 24.85 -29.80 16.35
C PRO A 311 24.90 -29.05 15.00
N PHE A 312 26.03 -28.42 14.70
CA PHE A 312 26.25 -27.63 13.48
C PHE A 312 25.89 -28.41 12.19
N THR A 313 26.23 -29.69 12.12
CA THR A 313 25.91 -30.54 10.98
C THR A 313 24.42 -30.62 10.68
N ILE A 314 23.57 -30.52 11.69
CA ILE A 314 22.09 -30.56 11.54
C ILE A 314 21.54 -29.14 11.38
N ALA A 315 22.11 -28.17 12.07
CA ALA A 315 21.64 -26.79 12.14
C ALA A 315 22.11 -25.91 10.97
N SER A 316 23.04 -26.38 10.16
CA SER A 316 23.73 -25.56 9.13
C SER A 316 22.78 -24.81 8.19
N GLY A 317 21.71 -25.47 7.72
CA GLY A 317 20.72 -24.81 6.85
C GLY A 317 19.90 -23.72 7.56
N PHE A 318 19.59 -23.91 8.84
CA PHE A 318 18.93 -22.87 9.66
C PHE A 318 19.84 -21.68 9.92
N LEU A 319 21.13 -21.94 10.24
CA LEU A 319 22.13 -20.88 10.41
C LEU A 319 22.31 -20.08 9.11
N ALA A 320 22.40 -20.76 7.97
CA ALA A 320 22.48 -20.11 6.67
C ALA A 320 21.25 -19.21 6.42
N THR A 321 20.06 -19.65 6.82
CA THR A 321 18.82 -18.85 6.73
C THR A 321 18.87 -17.63 7.64
N ALA A 322 19.36 -17.76 8.86
CA ALA A 322 19.49 -16.63 9.78
C ALA A 322 20.47 -15.57 9.23
N ILE A 323 21.59 -16.01 8.67
CA ILE A 323 22.56 -15.13 8.01
C ILE A 323 21.92 -14.46 6.79
N LEU A 324 21.22 -15.23 5.96
CA LEU A 324 20.53 -14.71 4.78
C LEU A 324 19.54 -13.60 5.15
N TRP A 325 18.74 -13.76 6.21
CA TRP A 325 17.83 -12.73 6.69
C TRP A 325 18.55 -11.43 7.06
N HIS A 326 19.68 -11.50 7.75
CA HIS A 326 20.45 -10.30 8.10
C HIS A 326 21.06 -9.64 6.86
N VAL A 327 21.57 -10.43 5.91
CA VAL A 327 22.13 -9.91 4.64
C VAL A 327 21.04 -9.24 3.80
N VAL A 328 19.90 -9.89 3.61
CA VAL A 328 18.78 -9.38 2.82
C VAL A 328 18.17 -8.14 3.47
N TYR A 329 17.96 -8.16 4.78
CA TYR A 329 17.46 -7.01 5.50
C TYR A 329 18.49 -5.86 5.53
N GLY A 330 19.77 -6.16 5.75
CA GLY A 330 20.85 -5.20 5.65
C GLY A 330 20.89 -4.51 4.28
N TRP A 331 20.78 -5.29 3.21
CA TRP A 331 20.68 -4.75 1.85
C TRP A 331 19.45 -3.84 1.68
N LEU A 332 18.31 -4.24 2.22
CA LEU A 332 17.08 -3.42 2.16
C LEU A 332 17.24 -2.07 2.85
N VAL A 333 17.84 -2.03 4.05
CA VAL A 333 17.93 -0.81 4.87
C VAL A 333 19.13 0.07 4.53
N ILE A 334 20.12 -0.41 3.79
CA ILE A 334 21.27 0.41 3.36
C ILE A 334 20.76 1.68 2.64
N GLY A 335 21.22 2.84 3.11
CA GLY A 335 20.82 4.16 2.62
C GLY A 335 19.64 4.78 3.41
N LEU A 336 19.00 4.05 4.32
CA LEU A 336 18.02 4.62 5.23
C LEU A 336 18.71 5.30 6.45
N PRO A 337 18.10 6.32 7.04
CA PRO A 337 18.60 6.90 8.27
C PRO A 337 18.73 5.86 9.39
N HIS A 338 19.84 5.86 10.10
CA HIS A 338 20.11 4.94 11.21
C HIS A 338 20.12 3.44 10.84
N SER A 339 20.38 3.09 9.57
CA SER A 339 20.40 1.69 9.09
C SER A 339 21.26 0.76 9.95
N TRP A 340 22.43 1.23 10.43
CA TRP A 340 23.31 0.46 11.30
C TRP A 340 22.69 0.06 12.64
N LYS A 341 21.71 0.85 13.17
CA LYS A 341 20.93 0.50 14.36
C LYS A 341 19.77 -0.44 14.03
N MET A 342 19.27 -0.41 12.80
CA MET A 342 18.14 -1.23 12.38
C MET A 342 18.53 -2.70 12.17
N ILE A 343 19.74 -2.96 11.67
CA ILE A 343 20.21 -4.32 11.35
C ILE A 343 20.18 -5.24 12.57
N PRO A 344 20.79 -4.88 13.73
CA PRO A 344 20.74 -5.75 14.91
C PRO A 344 19.35 -5.87 15.53
N LEU A 345 18.45 -4.92 15.27
CA LEU A 345 17.06 -4.94 15.74
C LEU A 345 16.10 -5.65 14.77
N PHE A 346 16.60 -6.25 13.70
CA PHE A 346 15.79 -6.89 12.66
C PHE A 346 14.67 -7.77 13.22
N LEU A 347 14.98 -8.63 14.20
CA LEU A 347 14.00 -9.58 14.76
C LEU A 347 12.80 -8.90 15.46
N ALA A 348 12.94 -7.65 15.92
CA ALA A 348 11.82 -6.94 16.50
C ALA A 348 10.69 -6.72 15.47
N GLY A 349 11.03 -6.49 14.19
CA GLY A 349 10.06 -6.30 13.13
C GLY A 349 9.07 -7.45 12.98
N PRO A 350 9.53 -8.67 12.64
CA PRO A 350 8.65 -9.83 12.47
C PRO A 350 7.87 -10.22 13.72
N TYR A 351 8.47 -10.11 14.92
CA TYR A 351 7.76 -10.46 16.15
C TYR A 351 6.65 -9.46 16.51
N ILE A 352 6.89 -8.17 16.35
CA ILE A 352 5.86 -7.13 16.55
C ILE A 352 4.73 -7.29 15.51
N MET A 353 5.08 -7.61 14.27
CA MET A 353 4.10 -7.90 13.24
C MET A 353 3.24 -9.13 13.57
N ALA A 354 3.87 -10.23 13.98
CA ALA A 354 3.13 -11.43 14.40
C ALA A 354 2.18 -11.12 15.57
N PHE A 355 2.64 -10.35 16.56
CA PHE A 355 1.79 -9.85 17.64
C PHE A 355 0.61 -9.04 17.12
N ALA A 356 0.82 -8.08 16.19
CA ALA A 356 -0.24 -7.26 15.62
C ALA A 356 -1.28 -8.10 14.86
N TYR A 357 -0.87 -9.13 14.11
CA TYR A 357 -1.78 -10.06 13.41
C TYR A 357 -2.62 -10.89 14.36
N TRP A 358 -2.02 -11.49 15.41
CA TRP A 358 -2.76 -12.23 16.41
C TRP A 358 -3.69 -11.36 17.24
N ARG A 359 -3.26 -10.12 17.54
CA ARG A 359 -4.09 -9.11 18.18
C ARG A 359 -5.29 -8.75 17.29
N SER A 360 -5.08 -8.55 15.98
CA SER A 360 -6.14 -8.30 15.00
C SER A 360 -7.18 -9.41 15.01
N LEU A 361 -6.75 -10.68 14.94
CA LEU A 361 -7.63 -11.85 15.03
C LEU A 361 -8.42 -11.84 16.35
N TYR A 362 -7.72 -11.72 17.49
CA TYR A 362 -8.34 -11.76 18.81
C TYR A 362 -9.41 -10.68 18.98
N ILE A 363 -9.07 -9.42 18.63
CA ILE A 363 -9.99 -8.29 18.77
C ILE A 363 -11.20 -8.45 17.85
N THR A 364 -10.97 -8.81 16.57
CA THR A 364 -12.06 -8.99 15.60
C THR A 364 -13.01 -10.10 16.02
N GLN A 365 -12.48 -11.22 16.52
CA GLN A 365 -13.31 -12.34 17.01
C GLN A 365 -14.07 -11.95 18.29
N LYS A 366 -13.41 -11.30 19.25
CA LYS A 366 -14.01 -10.88 20.51
C LYS A 366 -15.13 -9.87 20.31
N GLN A 367 -14.98 -8.95 19.37
CA GLN A 367 -15.98 -7.91 19.07
C GLN A 367 -17.06 -8.40 18.09
N GLY A 368 -16.87 -9.54 17.43
CA GLY A 368 -17.76 -10.03 16.38
C GLY A 368 -17.70 -9.21 15.08
N GLY A 369 -16.63 -8.45 14.87
CA GLY A 369 -16.48 -7.59 13.68
C GLY A 369 -15.31 -6.64 13.75
N VAL A 370 -15.24 -5.72 12.78
CA VAL A 370 -14.22 -4.68 12.70
C VAL A 370 -14.83 -3.32 13.07
N LYS A 371 -14.22 -2.64 14.04
CA LYS A 371 -14.53 -1.25 14.32
C LYS A 371 -13.57 -0.38 13.53
N TRP A 372 -14.12 0.46 12.65
CA TRP A 372 -13.31 1.41 11.88
C TRP A 372 -13.86 2.83 12.11
N ARG A 373 -13.08 3.64 12.82
CA ARG A 373 -13.50 4.95 13.32
C ARG A 373 -14.79 4.77 14.16
N ASP A 374 -15.87 5.45 13.83
CA ASP A 374 -17.15 5.40 14.56
C ASP A 374 -18.14 4.35 14.01
N SER A 375 -17.72 3.57 13.01
CA SER A 375 -18.55 2.55 12.35
C SER A 375 -18.14 1.14 12.77
N PHE A 376 -19.13 0.28 12.99
CA PHE A 376 -18.91 -1.15 13.27
C PHE A 376 -19.42 -1.99 12.11
N TYR A 377 -18.60 -2.93 11.66
CA TYR A 377 -18.89 -3.83 10.54
C TYR A 377 -18.87 -5.27 11.03
N PRO A 378 -20.03 -5.96 11.03
CA PRO A 378 -20.13 -7.34 11.50
C PRO A 378 -19.26 -8.30 10.69
N LEU A 379 -18.58 -9.22 11.37
CA LEU A 379 -17.66 -10.18 10.74
C LEU A 379 -18.35 -11.06 9.69
N GLU A 380 -19.62 -11.40 9.91
CA GLU A 380 -20.40 -12.19 8.97
C GLU A 380 -20.59 -11.47 7.63
N GLN A 381 -20.87 -10.16 7.66
CA GLN A 381 -21.00 -9.35 6.44
C GLN A 381 -19.66 -9.22 5.72
N LEU A 382 -18.58 -8.96 6.47
CA LEU A 382 -17.24 -8.84 5.91
C LEU A 382 -16.77 -10.15 5.25
N ARG A 383 -17.09 -11.30 5.82
CA ARG A 383 -16.75 -12.62 5.23
C ARG A 383 -17.51 -12.93 3.95
N LYS A 384 -18.76 -12.49 3.83
CA LYS A 384 -19.58 -12.71 2.62
C LYS A 384 -19.15 -11.85 1.45
N ALA A 385 -18.48 -10.74 1.72
CA ALA A 385 -18.06 -9.74 0.73
C ALA A 385 -16.60 -9.85 0.28
N ILE A 386 -15.91 -10.95 0.62
CA ILE A 386 -14.50 -11.15 0.22
C ILE A 386 -14.41 -11.29 -1.30
N TYR A 387 -13.70 -10.35 -1.93
CA TYR A 387 -13.38 -10.38 -3.37
C TYR A 387 -12.19 -11.32 -3.67
#